data_dff0def2c8479587798a76b7c5aeaf24
#
_entry.id   dff0def2c8479587798a76b7c5aeaf24
#
_cell.length_a   1.000
_cell.length_b   1.000
_cell.length_c   1.000
_cell.angle_alpha   90.00
_cell.angle_beta   90.00
_cell.angle_gamma   90.00
#
_symmetry.space_group_name_H-M   'P 1'
#
loop_
_entity.id
_entity.type
_entity.pdbx_description
1 polymer ?
#
loop_
_entity_poly.entity_id
_entity_poly.type
_entity_poly.pdbx_seq_one_letter_code
_entity_poly.pdbx_strand_id
1 'polypeptide(L)'
;MSYESITTNSSLPKYKQIVASIEHWILSGRLKKDDKLPSLNNLRKANSFSRDTVIAAFNELKARGIIYSVVGKGYYVQTTNVDIQVKIFLLFDELNAFKEDLYNSFLKNLDSNFQVDLFFHHFNYKIFMKFIDFLFSSQ
;
A
#
# COMPACT_ATOMS: atom_id res chain seq x y z
N MET A 1 9.63 -13.37 16.68
CA MET A 1 9.04 -12.13 16.15
C MET A 1 7.54 -12.20 16.27
N SER A 2 6.98 -11.23 16.95
CA SER A 2 5.52 -11.10 17.06
C SER A 2 5.02 -10.34 15.83
N TYR A 3 4.34 -11.02 14.93
CA TYR A 3 3.60 -10.41 13.81
C TYR A 3 2.16 -10.11 14.24
N GLU A 4 1.99 -9.63 15.47
CA GLU A 4 0.72 -9.73 16.17
C GLU A 4 -0.33 -8.69 15.80
N SER A 5 0.03 -7.61 15.18
CA SER A 5 -0.96 -6.60 14.84
C SER A 5 -0.93 -6.20 13.38
N ILE A 6 -1.97 -6.59 12.67
CA ILE A 6 -2.30 -5.98 11.39
C ILE A 6 -2.88 -4.61 11.67
N THR A 7 -2.29 -3.59 11.07
CA THR A 7 -2.82 -2.22 11.17
C THR A 7 -4.20 -2.20 10.54
N THR A 8 -5.24 -2.11 11.38
CA THR A 8 -6.61 -2.07 10.91
C THR A 8 -6.94 -0.67 10.40
N ASN A 9 -7.12 -0.54 9.09
CA ASN A 9 -7.75 0.61 8.48
C ASN A 9 -9.21 0.23 8.17
N SER A 10 -10.15 0.84 8.86
CA SER A 10 -11.58 0.50 8.77
C SER A 10 -12.20 0.74 7.38
N SER A 11 -11.55 1.49 6.50
CA SER A 11 -12.03 1.79 5.15
C SER A 11 -11.71 0.72 4.11
N LEU A 12 -10.77 -0.18 4.39
CA LEU A 12 -10.37 -1.25 3.48
C LEU A 12 -11.05 -2.58 3.81
N PRO A 13 -11.38 -3.42 2.81
CA PRO A 13 -11.76 -4.80 3.05
C PRO A 13 -10.71 -5.54 3.90
N LYS A 14 -11.14 -6.43 4.78
CA LYS A 14 -10.26 -7.12 5.72
C LYS A 14 -9.07 -7.82 5.04
N TYR A 15 -9.31 -8.48 3.91
CA TYR A 15 -8.22 -9.14 3.19
C TYR A 15 -7.19 -8.16 2.62
N LYS A 16 -7.61 -6.97 2.21
CA LYS A 16 -6.70 -5.89 1.76
C LYS A 16 -5.84 -5.35 2.89
N GLN A 17 -6.36 -5.33 4.10
CA GLN A 17 -5.59 -4.95 5.29
C GLN A 17 -4.46 -5.94 5.56
N ILE A 18 -4.71 -7.22 5.37
CA ILE A 18 -3.68 -8.27 5.49
C ILE A 18 -2.62 -8.10 4.40
N VAL A 19 -3.04 -7.90 3.15
CA VAL A 19 -2.13 -7.64 2.02
C VAL A 19 -1.23 -6.45 2.31
N ALA A 20 -1.82 -5.32 2.70
CA ALA A 20 -1.07 -4.09 3.01
C ALA A 20 -0.08 -4.28 4.17
N SER A 21 -0.45 -5.03 5.19
CA SER A 21 0.43 -5.30 6.34
C SER A 21 1.62 -6.16 5.95
N ILE A 22 1.42 -7.20 5.14
CA ILE A 22 2.51 -8.04 4.67
C ILE A 22 3.45 -7.26 3.75
N GLU A 23 2.91 -6.46 2.85
CA GLU A 23 3.69 -5.54 2.00
C GLU A 23 4.54 -4.60 2.86
N HIS A 24 3.95 -4.01 3.90
CA HIS A 24 4.67 -3.14 4.82
C HIS A 24 5.81 -3.87 5.56
N TRP A 25 5.59 -5.11 5.99
CA TRP A 25 6.64 -5.91 6.63
C TRP A 25 7.81 -6.22 5.70
N ILE A 26 7.52 -6.44 4.43
CA ILE A 26 8.54 -6.64 3.40
C ILE A 26 9.32 -5.35 3.14
N LEU A 27 8.62 -4.23 2.95
CA LEU A 27 9.24 -2.92 2.68
C LEU A 27 10.08 -2.42 3.85
N SER A 28 9.63 -2.63 5.07
CA SER A 28 10.36 -2.23 6.28
C SER A 28 11.58 -3.12 6.58
N GLY A 29 11.81 -4.16 5.79
CA GLY A 29 12.89 -5.13 6.01
C GLY A 29 12.62 -6.14 7.11
N ARG A 30 11.40 -6.16 7.65
CA ARG A 30 10.98 -7.12 8.68
C ARG A 30 10.84 -8.53 8.13
N LEU A 31 10.37 -8.64 6.89
CA LEU A 31 10.37 -9.87 6.09
C LEU A 31 11.34 -9.70 4.92
N LYS A 32 12.30 -10.60 4.84
CA LYS A 32 13.28 -10.65 3.75
C LYS A 32 12.91 -11.75 2.76
N LYS A 33 13.56 -11.78 1.62
CA LYS A 33 13.41 -12.85 0.65
C LYS A 33 13.64 -14.20 1.32
N ASP A 34 12.76 -15.16 1.01
CA ASP A 34 12.73 -16.52 1.53
C ASP A 34 12.41 -16.65 3.04
N ASP A 35 12.07 -15.54 3.69
CA ASP A 35 11.54 -15.60 5.06
C ASP A 35 10.14 -16.19 5.06
N LYS A 36 9.86 -16.98 6.11
CA LYS A 36 8.56 -17.60 6.31
C LYS A 36 7.55 -16.59 6.84
N LEU A 37 6.37 -16.54 6.20
CA LEU A 37 5.25 -15.77 6.71
C LEU A 37 4.61 -16.43 7.93
N PRO A 38 3.91 -15.65 8.77
CA PRO A 38 3.04 -16.22 9.79
C PRO A 38 2.04 -17.20 9.17
N SER A 39 1.73 -18.28 9.87
CA SER A 39 0.75 -19.24 9.37
C SER A 39 -0.65 -18.62 9.26
N LEU A 40 -1.49 -19.19 8.39
CA LEU A 40 -2.90 -18.80 8.28
C LEU A 40 -3.59 -18.80 9.65
N ASN A 41 -3.33 -19.82 10.46
CA ASN A 41 -3.93 -19.95 11.78
C ASN A 41 -3.43 -18.87 12.76
N ASN A 42 -2.16 -18.52 12.70
CA ASN A 42 -1.60 -17.47 13.56
C ASN A 42 -2.19 -16.10 13.23
N LEU A 43 -2.27 -15.74 11.95
CA LEU A 43 -2.89 -14.49 11.52
C LEU A 43 -4.37 -14.43 11.87
N ARG A 44 -5.07 -15.54 11.71
CA ARG A 44 -6.49 -15.64 12.04
C ARG A 44 -6.74 -15.42 13.53
N LYS A 45 -5.98 -16.11 14.38
CA LYS A 45 -6.13 -16.02 15.84
C LYS A 45 -5.76 -14.65 16.38
N ALA A 46 -4.66 -14.08 15.91
CA ALA A 46 -4.16 -12.81 16.42
C ALA A 46 -5.08 -11.62 16.09
N ASN A 47 -5.84 -11.68 14.98
CA ASN A 47 -6.58 -10.54 14.46
C ASN A 47 -8.08 -10.79 14.28
N SER A 48 -8.59 -11.90 14.74
CA SER A 48 -10.02 -12.30 14.61
C SER A 48 -10.53 -12.31 13.15
N PHE A 49 -9.66 -12.67 12.20
CA PHE A 49 -10.04 -12.84 10.81
C PHE A 49 -10.63 -14.23 10.56
N SER A 50 -11.55 -14.31 9.58
CA SER A 50 -11.99 -15.60 9.07
C SER A 50 -10.89 -16.27 8.25
N ARG A 51 -10.96 -17.60 8.15
CA ARG A 51 -10.03 -18.37 7.32
C ARG A 51 -10.04 -17.90 5.86
N ASP A 52 -11.22 -17.68 5.31
CA ASP A 52 -11.38 -17.27 3.91
C ASP A 52 -10.77 -15.89 3.64
N THR A 53 -10.87 -14.97 4.61
CA THR A 53 -10.23 -13.66 4.52
C THR A 53 -8.72 -13.76 4.41
N VAL A 54 -8.09 -14.61 5.23
CA VAL A 54 -6.64 -14.80 5.19
C VAL A 54 -6.21 -15.52 3.92
N ILE A 55 -6.96 -16.53 3.47
CA ILE A 55 -6.72 -17.21 2.21
C ILE A 55 -6.81 -16.25 1.02
N ALA A 56 -7.83 -15.40 0.98
CA ALA A 56 -7.99 -14.40 -0.08
C ALA A 56 -6.78 -13.45 -0.17
N ALA A 57 -6.26 -12.99 0.97
CA ALA A 57 -5.06 -12.17 1.03
C ALA A 57 -3.83 -12.89 0.49
N PHE A 58 -3.61 -14.13 0.92
CA PHE A 58 -2.46 -14.93 0.48
C PHE A 58 -2.55 -15.30 -1.01
N ASN A 59 -3.76 -15.58 -1.51
CA ASN A 59 -3.96 -15.83 -2.94
C ASN A 59 -3.63 -14.59 -3.79
N GLU A 60 -4.01 -13.40 -3.35
CA GLU A 60 -3.64 -12.17 -4.05
C GLU A 60 -2.12 -11.96 -4.06
N LEU A 61 -1.45 -12.08 -2.92
CA LEU A 61 0.00 -11.94 -2.82
C LEU A 61 0.73 -12.99 -3.68
N LYS A 62 0.22 -14.21 -3.70
CA LYS A 62 0.76 -15.29 -4.52
C LYS A 62 0.56 -15.03 -6.02
N ALA A 63 -0.62 -14.57 -6.43
CA ALA A 63 -0.92 -14.20 -7.82
C ALA A 63 -0.02 -13.06 -8.31
N ARG A 64 0.34 -12.12 -7.43
CA ARG A 64 1.27 -11.02 -7.74
C ARG A 64 2.75 -11.44 -7.68
N GLY A 65 3.07 -12.68 -7.35
CA GLY A 65 4.42 -13.19 -7.25
C GLY A 65 5.22 -12.68 -6.04
N ILE A 66 4.55 -12.11 -5.03
CA ILE A 66 5.19 -11.57 -3.83
C ILE A 66 5.55 -12.69 -2.85
N ILE A 67 4.71 -13.71 -2.76
CA ILE A 67 4.92 -14.89 -1.92
C ILE A 67 4.79 -16.18 -2.73
N TYR A 68 5.35 -17.24 -2.20
CA TYR A 68 5.17 -18.59 -2.73
C TYR A 68 4.84 -19.58 -1.61
N SER A 69 4.20 -20.68 -1.97
CA SER A 69 3.84 -21.73 -1.03
C SER A 69 4.70 -22.96 -1.21
N VAL A 70 5.06 -23.60 -0.09
CA VAL A 70 5.71 -24.92 -0.07
C VAL A 70 4.79 -25.87 0.65
N VAL A 71 4.38 -26.95 -0.02
CA VAL A 71 3.46 -27.92 0.51
C VAL A 71 4.00 -28.49 1.84
N GLY A 72 3.16 -28.48 2.87
CA GLY A 72 3.50 -28.96 4.22
C GLY A 72 4.41 -28.04 5.03
N LYS A 73 4.91 -26.94 4.47
CA LYS A 73 5.82 -26.02 5.16
C LYS A 73 5.25 -24.61 5.37
N GLY A 74 4.45 -24.09 4.44
CA GLY A 74 3.81 -22.79 4.58
C GLY A 74 4.11 -21.85 3.42
N TYR A 75 4.06 -20.56 3.73
CA TYR A 75 4.25 -19.46 2.75
C TYR A 75 5.53 -18.71 3.05
N TYR A 76 6.21 -18.29 1.99
CA TYR A 76 7.52 -17.63 2.04
C TYR A 76 7.55 -16.41 1.11
N VAL A 77 8.37 -15.42 1.43
CA VAL A 77 8.56 -14.24 0.60
C VAL A 77 9.35 -14.61 -0.66
N GLN A 78 8.76 -14.34 -1.83
CA GLN A 78 9.40 -14.61 -3.12
C GLN A 78 10.24 -13.43 -3.59
N THR A 79 9.74 -12.21 -3.41
CA THR A 79 10.42 -10.99 -3.81
C THR A 79 10.20 -9.89 -2.78
N THR A 80 11.21 -9.05 -2.59
CA THR A 80 11.11 -7.82 -1.82
C THR A 80 10.73 -6.63 -2.68
N ASN A 81 10.66 -6.80 -4.00
CA ASN A 81 10.15 -5.80 -4.93
C ASN A 81 8.61 -5.83 -4.94
N VAL A 82 8.03 -5.26 -3.90
CA VAL A 82 6.58 -5.12 -3.79
C VAL A 82 6.17 -3.93 -4.62
N ASP A 83 5.37 -4.17 -5.64
CA ASP A 83 4.85 -3.14 -6.53
C ASP A 83 3.73 -2.36 -5.82
N ILE A 84 4.13 -1.51 -4.89
CA ILE A 84 3.22 -0.59 -4.23
C ILE A 84 3.07 0.63 -5.13
N GLN A 85 1.89 0.80 -5.68
CA GLN A 85 1.54 2.05 -6.32
C GLN A 85 1.27 3.11 -5.24
N VAL A 86 2.23 3.99 -5.07
CA VAL A 86 2.07 5.16 -4.19
C VAL A 86 1.42 6.27 -4.99
N LYS A 87 0.26 6.74 -4.53
CA LYS A 87 -0.37 7.92 -5.09
C LYS A 87 0.14 9.17 -4.40
N ILE A 88 0.66 10.09 -5.18
CA ILE A 88 1.10 11.40 -4.72
C ILE A 88 0.13 12.44 -5.27
N PHE A 89 -0.42 13.26 -4.38
CA PHE A 89 -1.27 14.37 -4.76
C PHE A 89 -0.46 15.67 -4.67
N LEU A 90 -0.31 16.36 -5.81
CA LEU A 90 0.28 17.68 -5.87
C LEU A 90 -0.83 18.72 -6.02
N LEU A 91 -0.88 19.68 -5.12
CA LEU A 91 -1.85 20.76 -5.13
C LEU A 91 -1.12 22.09 -5.27
N PHE A 92 -1.32 22.75 -6.41
CA PHE A 92 -0.80 24.08 -6.67
C PHE A 92 -1.91 25.12 -6.66
N ASP A 93 -1.54 26.36 -6.39
CA ASP A 93 -2.43 27.50 -6.55
C ASP A 93 -2.82 27.71 -8.02
N GLU A 94 -1.84 27.86 -8.90
CA GLU A 94 -2.01 27.95 -10.33
C GLU A 94 -0.75 27.47 -11.05
N LEU A 95 -0.86 27.22 -12.34
CA LEU A 95 0.27 26.84 -13.17
C LEU A 95 1.02 28.10 -13.66
N ASN A 96 2.34 28.07 -13.52
CA ASN A 96 3.25 29.00 -14.16
C ASN A 96 4.51 28.25 -14.63
N ALA A 97 5.40 28.93 -15.37
CA ALA A 97 6.59 28.31 -15.93
C ALA A 97 7.48 27.65 -14.87
N PHE A 98 7.65 28.26 -13.71
CA PHE A 98 8.44 27.71 -12.60
C PHE A 98 7.83 26.40 -12.06
N LYS A 99 6.52 26.40 -11.83
CA LYS A 99 5.82 25.20 -11.32
C LYS A 99 5.77 24.08 -12.35
N GLU A 100 5.67 24.41 -13.62
CA GLU A 100 5.74 23.45 -14.72
C GLU A 100 7.11 22.78 -14.77
N ASP A 101 8.19 23.54 -14.68
CA ASP A 101 9.54 23.02 -14.63
C ASP A 101 9.78 22.15 -13.39
N LEU A 102 9.28 22.60 -12.25
CA LEU A 102 9.35 21.84 -10.99
C LEU A 102 8.61 20.50 -11.11
N TYR A 103 7.42 20.51 -11.65
CA TYR A 103 6.61 19.30 -11.85
C TYR A 103 7.29 18.32 -12.81
N ASN A 104 7.79 18.80 -13.94
CA ASN A 104 8.49 17.97 -14.90
C ASN A 104 9.77 17.37 -14.33
N SER A 105 10.54 18.14 -13.55
CA SER A 105 11.72 17.65 -12.86
C SER A 105 11.37 16.61 -11.80
N PHE A 106 10.28 16.81 -11.10
CA PHE A 106 9.78 15.85 -10.11
C PHE A 106 9.40 14.52 -10.77
N LEU A 107 8.65 14.55 -11.87
CA LEU A 107 8.26 13.34 -12.59
C LEU A 107 9.46 12.54 -13.12
N LYS A 108 10.50 13.22 -13.58
CA LYS A 108 11.70 12.57 -14.11
C LYS A 108 12.47 11.76 -13.07
N ASN A 109 12.33 12.12 -11.79
CA ASN A 109 13.04 11.49 -10.68
C ASN A 109 12.19 10.47 -9.91
N LEU A 110 10.97 10.22 -10.36
CA LEU A 110 10.08 9.23 -9.74
C LEU A 110 10.24 7.86 -10.40
N ASP A 111 10.19 6.83 -9.58
CA ASP A 111 10.11 5.45 -10.05
C ASP A 111 8.73 5.13 -10.60
N SER A 112 8.63 4.06 -11.39
CA SER A 112 7.39 3.64 -12.06
C SER A 112 6.24 3.24 -11.12
N ASN A 113 6.53 3.03 -9.84
CA ASN A 113 5.54 2.66 -8.82
C ASN A 113 4.80 3.86 -8.22
N PHE A 114 5.11 5.08 -8.68
CA PHE A 114 4.41 6.28 -8.23
C PHE A 114 3.42 6.76 -9.28
N GLN A 115 2.22 7.05 -8.84
CA GLN A 115 1.20 7.75 -9.62
C GLN A 115 1.07 9.17 -9.06
N VAL A 116 1.18 10.17 -9.92
CA VAL A 116 1.07 11.57 -9.51
C VAL A 116 -0.20 12.16 -10.09
N ASP A 117 -1.05 12.68 -9.23
CA ASP A 117 -2.24 13.43 -9.60
C ASP A 117 -2.01 14.91 -9.26
N LEU A 118 -2.17 15.79 -10.26
CA LEU A 118 -1.94 17.21 -10.16
C LEU A 118 -3.26 17.96 -10.12
N PHE A 119 -3.43 18.83 -9.12
CA PHE A 119 -4.62 19.62 -8.92
C PHE A 119 -4.29 21.10 -8.73
N PHE A 120 -5.23 21.98 -9.08
CA PHE A 120 -5.12 23.42 -8.94
C PHE A 120 -6.29 23.97 -8.13
N HIS A 121 -6.03 24.84 -7.16
CA HIS A 121 -7.09 25.50 -6.40
C HIS A 121 -7.35 26.94 -6.83
N HIS A 122 -6.52 27.52 -7.69
CA HIS A 122 -6.69 28.88 -8.28
C HIS A 122 -6.96 29.97 -7.23
N PHE A 123 -6.30 29.89 -6.07
CA PHE A 123 -6.55 30.77 -4.92
C PHE A 123 -7.99 30.74 -4.40
N ASN A 124 -8.76 29.74 -4.75
CA ASN A 124 -10.14 29.55 -4.29
C ASN A 124 -10.17 28.70 -3.03
N TYR A 125 -10.42 29.33 -1.90
CA TYR A 125 -10.46 28.67 -0.60
C TYR A 125 -11.50 27.52 -0.55
N LYS A 126 -12.67 27.70 -1.18
CA LYS A 126 -13.72 26.66 -1.21
C LYS A 126 -13.28 25.42 -1.97
N ILE A 127 -12.60 25.59 -3.10
CA ILE A 127 -12.03 24.47 -3.88
C ILE A 127 -10.94 23.77 -3.07
N PHE A 128 -10.06 24.53 -2.44
CA PHE A 128 -9.00 24.00 -1.58
C PHE A 128 -9.59 23.16 -0.44
N MET A 129 -10.57 23.66 0.29
CA MET A 129 -11.19 22.94 1.41
C MET A 129 -11.94 21.69 0.95
N LYS A 130 -12.66 21.73 -0.16
CA LYS A 130 -13.29 20.53 -0.74
C LYS A 130 -12.28 19.46 -1.10
N PHE A 131 -11.14 19.85 -1.62
CA PHE A 131 -10.07 18.93 -1.97
C PHE A 131 -9.47 18.27 -0.74
N ILE A 132 -9.21 19.03 0.31
CA ILE A 132 -8.73 18.51 1.60
C ILE A 132 -9.73 17.53 2.19
N ASP A 133 -11.02 17.86 2.22
CA ASP A 133 -12.08 16.97 2.70
C ASP A 133 -12.14 15.67 1.88
N PHE A 134 -11.99 15.75 0.56
CA PHE A 134 -11.93 14.58 -0.32
C PHE A 134 -10.75 13.67 0.03
N LEU A 135 -9.55 14.21 0.23
CA LEU A 135 -8.35 13.44 0.57
C LEU A 135 -8.51 12.73 1.91
N PHE A 136 -9.08 13.38 2.92
CA PHE A 136 -9.28 12.79 4.25
C PHE A 136 -10.44 11.80 4.30
N SER A 137 -11.46 11.96 3.47
CA SER A 137 -12.61 11.04 3.43
C SER A 137 -12.34 9.75 2.65
N SER A 138 -11.32 9.72 1.78
CA SER A 138 -10.96 8.56 0.95
C SER A 138 -9.96 7.60 1.61
N GLN A 139 -9.61 7.88 2.87
CA GLN A 139 -8.71 7.01 3.64
C GLN A 139 -9.46 5.92 4.39
#